data_57c746fb6fb01590c5e61036ee2660e0
#
_entry.id   57c746fb6fb01590c5e61036ee2660e0
#
_cell.length_a   1.000
_cell.length_b   1.000
_cell.length_c   1.000
_cell.angle_alpha   90.00
_cell.angle_beta   90.00
_cell.angle_gamma   90.00
#
_symmetry.space_group_name_H-M   'P 1'
#
loop_
_entity.id
_entity.type
_entity.pdbx_description
1 polymer ?
#
loop_
_entity_poly.entity_id
_entity_poly.type
_entity_poly.pdbx_seq_one_letter_code
_entity_poly.pdbx_strand_id
1 'polypeptide(L)'
;EISECLVGSEMCIRDRYKAKPDEVKLIMIDPKVVELSVYNGIPHLMIPVVTDPKKAAGALNWAVSEMTDRYEKFANSGVREINGYNAMIDAMDGKDTEKPPKMPQIVIIVDELADLMMVASKDVEEAICRLAQLARAAGIHLIIATQRPSVNVITGLIKANMPSRIAFAVTSGVDSRTILDMNGAEKLLGKGDMLFDPQGVPKPLRVQGAFVSDKEVSDIVKFIIENNENAQYSNDAVSYTHLRADETLA
;
A
#
# COMPACT_ATOMS: atom_id res chain seq x y z
N GLU A 1 0.40 14.82 2.73
CA GLU A 1 -0.23 15.03 1.41
C GLU A 1 -0.57 13.73 0.68
N ILE A 2 0.16 12.62 0.90
CA ILE A 2 -0.20 11.29 0.35
C ILE A 2 -1.50 10.77 0.97
N SER A 3 -1.82 11.17 2.19
CA SER A 3 -3.03 10.76 2.91
C SER A 3 -4.33 11.39 2.43
N GLU A 4 -4.29 12.40 1.56
CA GLU A 4 -5.47 13.12 1.10
C GLU A 4 -6.10 12.57 -0.19
N CYS A 5 -5.51 11.53 -0.80
CA CYS A 5 -5.94 11.00 -2.09
C CYS A 5 -6.09 9.49 -2.04
N LEU A 6 -7.14 9.03 -1.41
CA LEU A 6 -7.43 7.61 -1.28
C LEU A 6 -8.61 7.20 -2.14
N VAL A 7 -8.33 6.76 -3.37
CA VAL A 7 -9.21 5.82 -4.09
C VAL A 7 -8.38 5.01 -5.09
N GLY A 8 -8.28 3.72 -4.89
CA GLY A 8 -7.91 2.67 -5.83
C GLY A 8 -6.81 2.98 -6.87
N SER A 9 -7.05 2.63 -8.10
CA SER A 9 -6.16 2.83 -9.24
C SER A 9 -5.78 4.29 -9.51
N GLU A 10 -6.64 5.25 -9.16
CA GLU A 10 -6.41 6.69 -9.38
C GLU A 10 -5.26 7.24 -8.52
N MET A 11 -5.11 6.76 -7.30
CA MET A 11 -4.02 7.17 -6.43
C MET A 11 -2.66 6.74 -7.00
N CYS A 12 -2.57 5.52 -7.50
CA CYS A 12 -1.36 5.01 -8.15
C CYS A 12 -0.99 5.81 -9.40
N ILE A 13 -1.97 6.35 -10.13
CA ILE A 13 -1.75 7.19 -11.29
C ILE A 13 -1.23 8.57 -10.89
N ARG A 14 -1.86 9.21 -9.91
CA ARG A 14 -1.51 10.57 -9.45
C ARG A 14 -0.11 10.63 -8.85
N ASP A 15 0.26 9.68 -8.03
CA ASP A 15 1.58 9.65 -7.40
C ASP A 15 2.68 9.44 -8.43
N ARG A 16 2.43 8.66 -9.47
CA ARG A 16 3.36 8.47 -10.58
C ARG A 16 3.57 9.68 -11.46
N TYR A 17 2.61 10.60 -11.54
CA TYR A 17 2.79 11.89 -12.23
C TYR A 17 3.67 12.87 -11.45
N LYS A 18 3.79 12.71 -10.14
CA LYS A 18 4.47 13.65 -9.26
C LYS A 18 5.75 13.12 -8.63
N ALA A 19 5.86 11.81 -8.48
CA ALA A 19 6.98 11.17 -7.80
C ALA A 19 7.77 10.28 -8.77
N LYS A 20 9.09 10.38 -8.68
CA LYS A 20 10.01 9.54 -9.44
C LYS A 20 10.16 8.15 -8.80
N PRO A 21 10.65 7.15 -9.54
CA PRO A 21 10.86 5.80 -9.02
C PRO A 21 11.86 5.68 -7.86
N ASP A 22 12.71 6.68 -7.68
CA ASP A 22 13.65 6.80 -6.56
C ASP A 22 13.04 7.52 -5.34
N GLU A 23 11.90 8.18 -5.52
CA GLU A 23 11.17 8.84 -4.44
C GLU A 23 10.07 7.96 -3.87
N VAL A 24 9.39 7.17 -4.72
CA VAL A 24 8.28 6.28 -4.33
C VAL A 24 8.43 4.91 -4.97
N LYS A 25 8.34 3.87 -4.16
CA LYS A 25 8.27 2.47 -4.58
C LYS A 25 6.91 1.87 -4.21
N LEU A 26 6.47 0.91 -5.03
CA LEU A 26 5.19 0.25 -4.88
C LEU A 26 5.36 -1.25 -4.69
N ILE A 27 4.57 -1.82 -3.78
CA ILE A 27 4.31 -3.26 -3.68
C ILE A 27 2.82 -3.44 -3.92
N MET A 28 2.46 -4.20 -4.94
CA MET A 28 1.07 -4.46 -5.31
C MET A 28 0.75 -5.94 -5.12
N ILE A 29 -0.37 -6.20 -4.46
CA ILE A 29 -0.85 -7.56 -4.14
C ILE A 29 -2.25 -7.72 -4.72
N ASP A 30 -2.37 -8.60 -5.70
CA ASP A 30 -3.60 -8.90 -6.43
C ASP A 30 -3.81 -10.42 -6.52
N PRO A 31 -4.45 -11.03 -5.51
CA PRO A 31 -4.66 -12.48 -5.48
C PRO A 31 -5.56 -13.00 -6.61
N LYS A 32 -6.34 -12.13 -7.23
CA LYS A 32 -7.26 -12.49 -8.31
C LYS A 32 -6.67 -12.37 -9.72
N VAL A 33 -5.51 -11.71 -9.85
CA VAL A 33 -4.82 -11.46 -11.14
C VAL A 33 -5.71 -10.68 -12.14
N VAL A 34 -6.52 -9.74 -11.67
CA VAL A 34 -7.50 -9.04 -12.50
C VAL A 34 -7.18 -7.56 -12.62
N GLU A 35 -6.95 -6.88 -11.49
CA GLU A 35 -6.97 -5.41 -11.43
C GLU A 35 -5.57 -4.79 -11.54
N LEU A 36 -4.57 -5.37 -10.86
CA LEU A 36 -3.25 -4.75 -10.72
C LEU A 36 -2.18 -5.30 -11.66
N SER A 37 -2.45 -6.41 -12.34
CA SER A 37 -1.47 -7.05 -13.24
C SER A 37 -1.05 -6.17 -14.42
N VAL A 38 -1.87 -5.22 -14.82
CA VAL A 38 -1.57 -4.22 -15.87
C VAL A 38 -0.36 -3.35 -15.52
N TYR A 39 -0.05 -3.19 -14.23
CA TYR A 39 1.05 -2.36 -13.75
C TYR A 39 2.42 -3.04 -13.78
N ASN A 40 2.51 -4.34 -14.11
CA ASN A 40 3.80 -5.01 -14.23
C ASN A 40 4.71 -4.30 -15.24
N GLY A 41 5.99 -4.14 -14.86
CA GLY A 41 7.00 -3.48 -15.69
C GLY A 41 7.18 -1.99 -15.44
N ILE A 42 6.34 -1.32 -14.65
CA ILE A 42 6.59 0.08 -14.28
C ILE A 42 7.80 0.16 -13.32
N PRO A 43 8.66 1.19 -13.45
CA PRO A 43 9.90 1.31 -12.65
C PRO A 43 9.65 1.60 -11.17
N HIS A 44 8.44 1.98 -10.79
CA HIS A 44 8.03 2.17 -9.40
C HIS A 44 7.83 0.85 -8.65
N LEU A 45 7.55 -0.26 -9.33
CA LEU A 45 7.39 -1.56 -8.67
C LEU A 45 8.70 -2.03 -8.05
N MET A 46 8.66 -2.39 -6.78
CA MET A 46 9.77 -2.97 -6.04
C MET A 46 9.93 -4.47 -6.33
N ILE A 47 8.82 -5.15 -6.53
CA ILE A 47 8.71 -6.56 -6.94
C ILE A 47 7.59 -6.68 -7.98
N PRO A 48 7.56 -7.73 -8.81
CA PRO A 48 6.40 -8.03 -9.65
C PRO A 48 5.12 -8.07 -8.83
N VAL A 49 3.97 -7.75 -9.44
CA VAL A 49 2.67 -7.84 -8.76
C VAL A 49 2.50 -9.24 -8.15
N VAL A 50 2.26 -9.28 -6.84
CA VAL A 50 2.17 -10.53 -6.08
C VAL A 50 0.77 -11.09 -6.21
N THR A 51 0.66 -12.29 -6.77
CA THR A 51 -0.62 -12.94 -7.05
C THR A 51 -0.93 -14.14 -6.14
N ASP A 52 0.09 -14.69 -5.50
CA ASP A 52 -0.05 -15.80 -4.56
C ASP A 52 -0.25 -15.30 -3.12
N PRO A 53 -1.30 -15.72 -2.40
CA PRO A 53 -1.57 -15.27 -1.03
C PRO A 53 -0.46 -15.58 -0.02
N LYS A 54 0.27 -16.71 -0.19
CA LYS A 54 1.40 -17.05 0.70
C LYS A 54 2.59 -16.11 0.44
N LYS A 55 2.86 -15.82 -0.82
CA LYS A 55 3.89 -14.82 -1.20
C LYS A 55 3.50 -13.42 -0.74
N ALA A 56 2.21 -13.10 -0.71
CA ALA A 56 1.71 -11.83 -0.18
C ALA A 56 2.02 -11.66 1.31
N ALA A 57 1.80 -12.71 2.12
CA ALA A 57 2.22 -12.70 3.52
C ALA A 57 3.75 -12.51 3.66
N GLY A 58 4.54 -13.12 2.78
CA GLY A 58 5.99 -12.90 2.68
C GLY A 58 6.35 -11.44 2.39
N ALA A 59 5.68 -10.82 1.40
CA ALA A 59 5.91 -9.41 1.04
C ALA A 59 5.56 -8.45 2.20
N LEU A 60 4.48 -8.69 2.92
CA LEU A 60 4.11 -7.92 4.10
C LEU A 60 5.13 -8.07 5.24
N ASN A 61 5.61 -9.29 5.49
CA ASN A 61 6.66 -9.54 6.47
C ASN A 61 8.00 -8.92 6.08
N TRP A 62 8.34 -8.92 4.78
CA TRP A 62 9.49 -8.18 4.28
C TRP A 62 9.37 -6.68 4.61
N ALA A 63 8.21 -6.09 4.40
CA ALA A 63 7.98 -4.68 4.72
C ALA A 63 8.13 -4.38 6.23
N VAL A 64 7.77 -5.33 7.10
CA VAL A 64 8.03 -5.24 8.55
C VAL A 64 9.54 -5.27 8.84
N SER A 65 10.31 -6.11 8.16
CA SER A 65 11.78 -6.15 8.28
C SER A 65 12.40 -4.84 7.80
N GLU A 66 12.04 -4.38 6.60
CA GLU A 66 12.51 -3.10 6.03
C GLU A 66 12.20 -1.91 6.96
N MET A 67 11.01 -1.90 7.57
CA MET A 67 10.67 -0.90 8.58
C MET A 67 11.66 -0.91 9.76
N THR A 68 12.01 -2.09 10.25
CA THR A 68 12.94 -2.26 11.39
C THR A 68 14.33 -1.80 10.98
N ASP A 69 14.81 -2.18 9.82
CA ASP A 69 16.11 -1.77 9.28
C ASP A 69 16.20 -0.25 9.09
N ARG A 70 15.12 0.39 8.66
CA ARG A 70 15.05 1.85 8.57
C ARG A 70 15.15 2.51 9.94
N TYR A 71 14.48 1.99 10.96
CA TYR A 71 14.59 2.50 12.32
C TYR A 71 16.00 2.37 12.89
N GLU A 72 16.71 1.27 12.62
CA GLU A 72 18.12 1.13 13.01
C GLU A 72 19.00 2.19 12.33
N LYS A 73 18.79 2.43 11.02
CA LYS A 73 19.51 3.49 10.31
C LYS A 73 19.17 4.88 10.84
N PHE A 74 17.92 5.15 11.21
CA PHE A 74 17.54 6.41 11.86
C PHE A 74 18.21 6.60 13.20
N ALA A 75 18.23 5.56 14.05
CA ALA A 75 18.90 5.60 15.34
C ALA A 75 20.40 5.89 15.20
N ASN A 76 21.07 5.21 14.27
CA ASN A 76 22.50 5.40 13.99
C ASN A 76 22.83 6.80 13.43
N SER A 77 21.88 7.42 12.75
CA SER A 77 22.03 8.74 12.14
C SER A 77 21.48 9.89 13.02
N GLY A 78 20.90 9.58 14.18
CA GLY A 78 20.33 10.58 15.09
C GLY A 78 19.07 11.27 14.57
N VAL A 79 18.39 10.68 13.59
CA VAL A 79 17.13 11.18 13.00
C VAL A 79 15.93 10.34 13.47
N ARG A 80 14.70 10.84 13.29
CA ARG A 80 13.51 10.18 13.81
C ARG A 80 12.59 9.62 12.73
N GLU A 81 12.77 10.07 11.48
CA GLU A 81 11.88 9.76 10.37
C GLU A 81 12.61 9.86 9.03
N ILE A 82 12.01 9.28 8.00
CA ILE A 82 12.55 9.21 6.64
C ILE A 82 12.89 10.58 6.04
N ASN A 83 12.07 11.62 6.28
CA ASN A 83 12.33 12.97 5.76
C ASN A 83 13.60 13.56 6.37
N GLY A 84 13.80 13.38 7.68
CA GLY A 84 15.03 13.79 8.36
C GLY A 84 16.25 13.06 7.84
N TYR A 85 16.13 11.75 7.60
CA TYR A 85 17.20 10.95 7.02
C TYR A 85 17.56 11.43 5.61
N ASN A 86 16.59 11.58 4.73
CA ASN A 86 16.81 12.02 3.36
C ASN A 86 17.36 13.45 3.29
N ALA A 87 16.91 14.35 4.17
CA ALA A 87 17.45 15.72 4.27
C ALA A 87 18.92 15.72 4.74
N MET A 88 19.28 14.82 5.67
CA MET A 88 20.67 14.64 6.10
C MET A 88 21.54 14.17 4.93
N ILE A 89 21.08 13.21 4.13
CA ILE A 89 21.78 12.73 2.95
C ILE A 89 21.95 13.85 1.92
N ASP A 90 20.93 14.70 1.71
CA ASP A 90 21.02 15.85 0.80
C ASP A 90 22.06 16.89 1.25
N ALA A 91 22.19 17.11 2.55
CA ALA A 91 23.12 18.06 3.14
C ALA A 91 24.59 17.57 3.15
N MET A 92 24.85 16.27 2.87
CA MET A 92 26.22 15.77 2.74
C MET A 92 26.88 16.35 1.50
N ASP A 93 28.07 16.94 1.68
CA ASP A 93 28.85 17.52 0.56
C ASP A 93 29.26 16.45 -0.46
N GLY A 94 29.06 16.74 -1.75
CA GLY A 94 29.21 15.82 -2.87
C GLY A 94 30.64 15.36 -3.19
N LYS A 95 31.59 15.44 -2.25
CA LYS A 95 32.96 14.92 -2.39
C LYS A 95 33.13 13.50 -1.84
N ASP A 96 32.19 13.00 -1.07
CA ASP A 96 32.24 11.64 -0.55
C ASP A 96 31.63 10.66 -1.57
N THR A 97 32.51 9.87 -2.18
CA THR A 97 32.17 8.78 -3.11
C THR A 97 31.34 7.65 -2.43
N GLU A 98 31.02 7.79 -1.16
CA GLU A 98 30.27 6.84 -0.32
C GLU A 98 28.96 7.39 0.24
N LYS A 99 28.36 8.39 -0.42
CA LYS A 99 27.08 8.92 0.03
C LYS A 99 25.99 7.84 0.00
N PRO A 100 25.36 7.50 1.16
CA PRO A 100 24.30 6.52 1.17
C PRO A 100 23.13 6.93 0.28
N PRO A 101 22.42 5.98 -0.33
CA PRO A 101 21.24 6.30 -1.11
C PRO A 101 20.12 6.83 -0.23
N LYS A 102 19.32 7.75 -0.76
CA LYS A 102 18.07 8.16 -0.13
C LYS A 102 17.11 6.97 -0.05
N MET A 103 16.25 6.99 0.94
CA MET A 103 15.19 6.01 1.09
C MET A 103 13.93 6.48 0.37
N PRO A 104 13.35 5.67 -0.54
CA PRO A 104 12.05 5.97 -1.11
C PRO A 104 10.94 5.77 -0.09
N GLN A 105 9.83 6.47 -0.25
CA GLN A 105 8.55 6.08 0.34
C GLN A 105 8.12 4.74 -0.27
N ILE A 106 7.50 3.87 0.52
CA ILE A 106 6.95 2.59 0.05
C ILE A 106 5.43 2.62 0.24
N VAL A 107 4.68 2.37 -0.82
CA VAL A 107 3.23 2.20 -0.74
C VAL A 107 2.87 0.76 -1.07
N ILE A 108 2.22 0.09 -0.12
CA ILE A 108 1.77 -1.29 -0.27
C ILE A 108 0.28 -1.27 -0.53
N ILE A 109 -0.15 -1.86 -1.64
CA ILE A 109 -1.54 -1.89 -2.09
C ILE A 109 -2.00 -3.34 -2.09
N VAL A 110 -3.07 -3.62 -1.34
CA VAL A 110 -3.75 -4.93 -1.31
C VAL A 110 -5.12 -4.75 -1.94
N ASP A 111 -5.37 -5.39 -3.07
CA ASP A 111 -6.63 -5.30 -3.81
C ASP A 111 -7.77 -6.07 -3.12
N GLU A 112 -7.51 -7.27 -2.62
CA GLU A 112 -8.52 -8.07 -1.93
C GLU A 112 -7.95 -8.73 -0.66
N LEU A 113 -8.18 -8.08 0.49
CA LEU A 113 -7.73 -8.59 1.78
C LEU A 113 -8.39 -9.93 2.14
N ALA A 114 -9.66 -10.14 1.76
CA ALA A 114 -10.38 -11.36 2.12
C ALA A 114 -9.67 -12.62 1.63
N ASP A 115 -9.09 -12.60 0.44
CA ASP A 115 -8.41 -13.77 -0.13
C ASP A 115 -7.10 -14.07 0.62
N LEU A 116 -6.41 -13.08 1.14
CA LEU A 116 -5.24 -13.26 2.00
C LEU A 116 -5.64 -13.82 3.37
N MET A 117 -6.71 -13.30 3.97
CA MET A 117 -7.21 -13.73 5.27
C MET A 117 -7.72 -15.16 5.26
N MET A 118 -8.15 -15.68 4.11
CA MET A 118 -8.56 -17.09 3.97
C MET A 118 -7.38 -18.06 4.02
N VAL A 119 -6.18 -17.64 3.64
CA VAL A 119 -5.01 -18.52 3.50
C VAL A 119 -4.02 -18.36 4.65
N ALA A 120 -3.76 -17.12 5.08
CA ALA A 120 -2.72 -16.79 6.05
C ALA A 120 -3.19 -15.70 7.03
N SER A 121 -4.39 -15.84 7.60
CA SER A 121 -5.05 -14.78 8.36
C SER A 121 -4.20 -14.21 9.49
N LYS A 122 -3.54 -15.05 10.28
CA LYS A 122 -2.73 -14.62 11.43
C LYS A 122 -1.52 -13.80 11.01
N ASP A 123 -0.75 -14.30 10.05
CA ASP A 123 0.47 -13.64 9.60
C ASP A 123 0.17 -12.31 8.90
N VAL A 124 -0.89 -12.29 8.09
CA VAL A 124 -1.35 -11.09 7.38
C VAL A 124 -1.87 -10.04 8.35
N GLU A 125 -2.73 -10.42 9.29
CA GLU A 125 -3.28 -9.50 10.30
C GLU A 125 -2.17 -8.91 11.17
N GLU A 126 -1.23 -9.74 11.65
CA GLU A 126 -0.10 -9.30 12.49
C GLU A 126 0.79 -8.31 11.72
N ALA A 127 1.15 -8.64 10.48
CA ALA A 127 2.00 -7.76 9.65
C ALA A 127 1.30 -6.42 9.35
N ILE A 128 0.01 -6.44 8.98
CA ILE A 128 -0.78 -5.23 8.74
C ILE A 128 -0.85 -4.36 9.99
N CYS A 129 -1.19 -4.94 11.14
CA CYS A 129 -1.29 -4.21 12.40
C CYS A 129 0.05 -3.57 12.79
N ARG A 130 1.15 -4.30 12.65
CA ARG A 130 2.49 -3.83 12.98
C ARG A 130 2.93 -2.67 12.06
N LEU A 131 2.70 -2.79 10.76
CA LEU A 131 2.97 -1.73 9.80
C LEU A 131 2.07 -0.51 10.07
N ALA A 132 0.77 -0.69 10.26
CA ALA A 132 -0.15 0.41 10.51
C ALA A 132 0.19 1.21 11.78
N GLN A 133 0.71 0.55 12.81
CA GLN A 133 1.13 1.20 14.07
C GLN A 133 2.45 1.98 13.93
N LEU A 134 3.41 1.46 13.20
CA LEU A 134 4.80 1.92 13.31
C LEU A 134 5.39 2.44 12.00
N ALA A 135 4.86 2.07 10.82
CA ALA A 135 5.57 2.27 9.57
C ALA A 135 5.56 3.71 9.04
N ARG A 136 4.71 4.61 9.56
CA ARG A 136 4.57 5.99 9.09
C ARG A 136 5.89 6.76 9.10
N ALA A 137 6.63 6.73 10.20
CA ALA A 137 7.91 7.43 10.30
C ALA A 137 9.00 6.79 9.42
N ALA A 138 8.89 5.49 9.14
CA ALA A 138 9.75 4.77 8.21
C ALA A 138 9.39 5.04 6.73
N GLY A 139 8.31 5.78 6.45
CA GLY A 139 7.86 6.08 5.09
C GLY A 139 7.22 4.89 4.37
N ILE A 140 6.54 4.00 5.11
CA ILE A 140 5.81 2.86 4.55
C ILE A 140 4.33 3.05 4.81
N HIS A 141 3.51 2.96 3.78
CA HIS A 141 2.08 3.25 3.78
C HIS A 141 1.29 2.05 3.26
N LEU A 142 0.11 1.83 3.83
CA LEU A 142 -0.79 0.75 3.47
C LEU A 142 -2.08 1.29 2.84
N ILE A 143 -2.49 0.67 1.73
CA ILE A 143 -3.81 0.82 1.13
C ILE A 143 -4.39 -0.58 1.05
N ILE A 144 -5.47 -0.81 1.78
CA ILE A 144 -6.07 -2.14 1.86
C ILE A 144 -7.52 -2.05 1.37
N ALA A 145 -7.82 -2.83 0.34
CA ALA A 145 -9.16 -2.95 -0.18
C ALA A 145 -9.73 -4.36 0.04
N THR A 146 -11.05 -4.46 0.06
CA THR A 146 -11.77 -5.73 0.03
C THR A 146 -13.18 -5.52 -0.53
N GLN A 147 -13.65 -6.48 -1.30
CA GLN A 147 -15.03 -6.58 -1.78
C GLN A 147 -15.92 -7.35 -0.81
N ARG A 148 -15.35 -7.90 0.29
CA ARG A 148 -16.05 -8.71 1.30
C ARG A 148 -15.95 -8.07 2.68
N PRO A 149 -16.77 -7.04 2.99
CA PRO A 149 -16.71 -6.31 4.25
C PRO A 149 -17.33 -7.14 5.39
N SER A 150 -16.69 -8.23 5.79
CA SER A 150 -17.10 -9.06 6.93
C SER A 150 -16.19 -8.82 8.13
N VAL A 151 -16.67 -9.10 9.32
CA VAL A 151 -15.91 -8.96 10.58
C VAL A 151 -14.69 -9.86 10.66
N ASN A 152 -14.68 -10.96 9.89
CA ASN A 152 -13.54 -11.87 9.80
C ASN A 152 -12.43 -11.35 8.86
N VAL A 153 -12.74 -10.40 8.02
CA VAL A 153 -11.80 -9.75 7.08
C VAL A 153 -11.37 -8.40 7.64
N ILE A 154 -12.32 -7.55 7.98
CA ILE A 154 -12.08 -6.25 8.61
C ILE A 154 -12.21 -6.46 10.12
N THR A 155 -11.18 -7.03 10.71
CA THR A 155 -11.17 -7.38 12.13
C THR A 155 -11.11 -6.14 13.03
N GLY A 156 -11.44 -6.30 14.30
CA GLY A 156 -11.31 -5.24 15.28
C GLY A 156 -9.88 -4.70 15.43
N LEU A 157 -8.88 -5.58 15.26
CA LEU A 157 -7.45 -5.19 15.32
C LEU A 157 -7.07 -4.34 14.11
N ILE A 158 -7.46 -4.72 12.90
CA ILE A 158 -7.23 -3.92 11.68
C ILE A 158 -7.93 -2.57 11.80
N LYS A 159 -9.21 -2.54 12.23
CA LYS A 159 -9.97 -1.30 12.40
C LYS A 159 -9.34 -0.35 13.42
N ALA A 160 -8.80 -0.87 14.51
CA ALA A 160 -8.15 -0.06 15.56
C ALA A 160 -6.86 0.61 15.05
N ASN A 161 -6.16 -0.02 14.09
CA ASN A 161 -4.88 0.45 13.59
C ASN A 161 -4.98 1.21 12.25
N MET A 162 -6.10 1.06 11.54
CA MET A 162 -6.40 1.76 10.28
C MET A 162 -7.62 2.66 10.45
N PRO A 163 -7.45 3.84 11.03
CA PRO A 163 -8.56 4.72 11.39
C PRO A 163 -9.16 5.47 10.20
N SER A 164 -8.40 5.69 9.13
CA SER A 164 -8.91 6.34 7.91
C SER A 164 -9.53 5.30 6.99
N ARG A 165 -10.81 5.48 6.63
CA ARG A 165 -11.57 4.49 5.90
C ARG A 165 -12.35 5.10 4.75
N ILE A 166 -12.60 4.29 3.72
CA ILE A 166 -13.47 4.64 2.61
C ILE A 166 -14.47 3.50 2.43
N ALA A 167 -15.74 3.84 2.30
CA ALA A 167 -16.76 2.90 1.88
C ALA A 167 -17.40 3.39 0.59
N PHE A 168 -17.35 2.54 -0.43
CA PHE A 168 -18.21 2.66 -1.60
C PHE A 168 -19.61 2.10 -1.31
N ALA A 169 -20.51 2.13 -2.30
CA ALA A 169 -21.84 1.58 -2.16
C ALA A 169 -21.80 0.10 -1.75
N VAL A 170 -22.49 -0.23 -0.67
CA VAL A 170 -22.65 -1.59 -0.16
C VAL A 170 -24.11 -2.01 -0.16
N THR A 171 -24.38 -3.31 -0.05
CA THR A 171 -25.72 -3.85 -0.15
C THR A 171 -26.53 -3.74 1.14
N SER A 172 -25.88 -3.58 2.28
CA SER A 172 -26.55 -3.56 3.58
C SER A 172 -25.97 -2.57 4.57
N GLY A 173 -26.79 -2.12 5.53
CA GLY A 173 -26.31 -1.32 6.66
C GLY A 173 -25.37 -2.08 7.59
N VAL A 174 -25.35 -3.43 7.55
CA VAL A 174 -24.39 -4.25 8.28
C VAL A 174 -23.00 -4.08 7.68
N ASP A 175 -22.88 -4.10 6.36
CA ASP A 175 -21.62 -3.90 5.64
C ASP A 175 -21.09 -2.49 5.89
N SER A 176 -21.98 -1.48 5.85
CA SER A 176 -21.62 -0.10 6.18
C SER A 176 -21.04 0.02 7.59
N ARG A 177 -21.69 -0.59 8.58
CA ARG A 177 -21.16 -0.61 9.96
C ARG A 177 -19.86 -1.38 10.10
N THR A 178 -19.69 -2.44 9.34
CA THR A 178 -18.42 -3.20 9.35
C THR A 178 -17.26 -2.33 8.90
N ILE A 179 -17.45 -1.47 7.89
CA ILE A 179 -16.40 -0.60 7.38
C ILE A 179 -16.26 0.68 8.22
N LEU A 180 -17.39 1.42 8.43
CA LEU A 180 -17.37 2.79 8.94
C LEU A 180 -17.82 2.91 10.41
N ASP A 181 -18.19 1.81 11.07
CA ASP A 181 -18.86 1.81 12.38
C ASP A 181 -20.21 2.53 12.41
N MET A 182 -20.75 2.90 11.24
CA MET A 182 -22.02 3.62 11.09
C MET A 182 -22.75 3.20 9.81
N ASN A 183 -24.05 3.50 9.75
CA ASN A 183 -24.85 3.37 8.54
C ASN A 183 -24.59 4.52 7.57
N GLY A 184 -24.84 4.30 6.28
CA GLY A 184 -24.80 5.35 5.27
C GLY A 184 -24.29 4.88 3.92
N ALA A 185 -23.32 3.95 3.89
CA ALA A 185 -22.76 3.45 2.64
C ALA A 185 -23.77 2.63 1.81
N GLU A 186 -24.80 2.06 2.44
CA GLU A 186 -25.93 1.39 1.77
C GLU A 186 -26.85 2.35 1.00
N LYS A 187 -26.67 3.66 1.17
CA LYS A 187 -27.44 4.71 0.49
C LYS A 187 -26.68 5.39 -0.64
N LEU A 188 -25.45 4.98 -0.88
CA LEU A 188 -24.61 5.51 -1.95
C LEU A 188 -25.11 5.03 -3.33
N LEU A 189 -24.87 5.85 -4.34
CA LEU A 189 -25.40 5.64 -5.70
C LEU A 189 -24.54 4.70 -6.55
N GLY A 190 -23.37 4.28 -6.06
CA GLY A 190 -22.39 3.54 -6.85
C GLY A 190 -21.59 4.44 -7.81
N LYS A 191 -20.82 3.82 -8.71
CA LYS A 191 -20.02 4.54 -9.74
C LYS A 191 -19.05 5.57 -9.15
N GLY A 192 -18.38 5.23 -8.05
CA GLY A 192 -17.41 6.11 -7.39
C GLY A 192 -18.00 7.04 -6.34
N ASP A 193 -19.31 6.99 -6.08
CA ASP A 193 -19.91 7.67 -4.90
C ASP A 193 -19.46 6.95 -3.63
N MET A 194 -18.85 7.66 -2.70
CA MET A 194 -18.21 7.09 -1.50
C MET A 194 -18.40 7.94 -0.27
N LEU A 195 -18.28 7.30 0.90
CA LEU A 195 -18.05 7.95 2.18
C LEU A 195 -16.58 7.83 2.56
N PHE A 196 -15.92 8.96 2.70
CA PHE A 196 -14.54 9.09 3.17
C PHE A 196 -14.52 9.50 4.63
N ASP A 197 -13.97 8.66 5.48
CA ASP A 197 -13.86 8.84 6.93
C ASP A 197 -12.38 8.97 7.34
N PRO A 198 -11.77 10.16 7.17
CA PRO A 198 -10.39 10.38 7.56
C PRO A 198 -10.27 10.54 9.08
N GLN A 199 -9.15 10.10 9.63
CA GLN A 199 -8.82 10.27 11.04
C GLN A 199 -8.87 11.75 11.44
N GLY A 200 -9.56 12.05 12.55
CA GLY A 200 -9.64 13.40 13.11
C GLY A 200 -10.80 14.25 12.57
N VAL A 201 -11.59 13.75 11.64
CA VAL A 201 -12.81 14.39 11.17
C VAL A 201 -14.03 13.77 11.87
N PRO A 202 -14.93 14.57 12.46
CA PRO A 202 -16.03 14.04 13.28
C PRO A 202 -17.10 13.26 12.51
N LYS A 203 -17.19 13.43 11.20
CA LYS A 203 -18.18 12.78 10.33
C LYS A 203 -17.57 12.48 8.97
N PRO A 204 -17.88 11.32 8.37
CA PRO A 204 -17.47 11.00 7.02
C PRO A 204 -17.92 12.07 6.01
N LEU A 205 -17.09 12.32 5.05
CA LEU A 205 -17.36 13.20 3.91
C LEU A 205 -17.88 12.37 2.76
N ARG A 206 -18.96 12.83 2.11
CA ARG A 206 -19.42 12.22 0.86
C ARG A 206 -18.60 12.79 -0.30
N VAL A 207 -17.95 11.93 -1.04
CA VAL A 207 -17.06 12.30 -2.14
C VAL A 207 -17.44 11.51 -3.39
N GLN A 208 -17.36 12.15 -4.55
CA GLN A 208 -17.51 11.50 -5.84
C GLN A 208 -16.13 11.25 -6.44
N GLY A 209 -15.77 9.98 -6.61
CA GLY A 209 -14.57 9.57 -7.35
C GLY A 209 -14.71 9.89 -8.85
N ALA A 210 -13.62 10.33 -9.47
CA ALA A 210 -13.58 10.49 -10.92
C ALA A 210 -13.58 9.10 -11.60
N PHE A 211 -14.20 9.01 -12.75
CA PHE A 211 -14.13 7.79 -13.55
C PHE A 211 -12.80 7.76 -14.33
N VAL A 212 -12.09 6.64 -14.25
CA VAL A 212 -10.90 6.34 -15.05
C VAL A 212 -11.17 5.04 -15.79
N SER A 213 -11.02 5.05 -17.11
CA SER A 213 -11.25 3.87 -17.95
C SER A 213 -9.99 2.98 -18.02
N ASP A 214 -10.18 1.69 -18.25
CA ASP A 214 -9.10 0.72 -18.43
C ASP A 214 -8.12 1.15 -19.54
N LYS A 215 -8.65 1.81 -20.58
CA LYS A 215 -7.84 2.35 -21.66
C LYS A 215 -6.91 3.46 -21.16
N GLU A 216 -7.40 4.39 -20.37
CA GLU A 216 -6.58 5.48 -19.80
C GLU A 216 -5.49 4.91 -18.88
N VAL A 217 -5.83 3.92 -18.04
CA VAL A 217 -4.85 3.22 -17.21
C VAL A 217 -3.77 2.57 -18.08
N SER A 218 -4.18 1.83 -19.10
CA SER A 218 -3.26 1.13 -20.00
C SER A 218 -2.35 2.08 -20.79
N ASP A 219 -2.90 3.18 -21.29
CA ASP A 219 -2.14 4.21 -22.01
C ASP A 219 -1.10 4.88 -21.13
N ILE A 220 -1.44 5.17 -19.85
CA ILE A 220 -0.53 5.76 -18.88
C ILE A 220 0.58 4.78 -18.49
N VAL A 221 0.23 3.52 -18.21
CA VAL A 221 1.22 2.49 -17.87
C VAL A 221 2.22 2.32 -19.01
N LYS A 222 1.74 2.23 -20.24
CA LYS A 222 2.57 2.13 -21.44
C LYS A 222 3.51 3.34 -21.55
N PHE A 223 2.99 4.55 -21.38
CA PHE A 223 3.79 5.78 -21.42
C PHE A 223 4.90 5.76 -20.33
N ILE A 224 4.58 5.30 -19.12
CA ILE A 224 5.57 5.22 -18.03
C ILE A 224 6.66 4.21 -18.36
N ILE A 225 6.32 3.04 -18.89
CA ILE A 225 7.30 2.00 -19.27
C ILE A 225 8.19 2.50 -20.41
N GLU A 226 7.63 3.12 -21.44
CA GLU A 226 8.38 3.58 -22.62
C GLU A 226 9.31 4.77 -22.32
N ASN A 227 9.00 5.58 -21.31
CA ASN A 227 9.76 6.81 -20.99
C ASN A 227 10.66 6.69 -19.75
N ASN A 228 10.81 5.50 -19.20
CA ASN A 228 11.70 5.26 -18.05
C ASN A 228 12.58 4.04 -18.31
N GLU A 229 13.66 3.92 -17.53
CA GLU A 229 14.47 2.71 -17.52
C GLU A 229 13.63 1.51 -17.04
N ASN A 230 13.99 0.30 -17.49
CA ASN A 230 13.31 -0.92 -17.10
C ASN A 230 13.22 -1.07 -15.58
N ALA A 231 12.11 -1.63 -15.11
CA ALA A 231 11.90 -1.90 -13.69
C ALA A 231 13.07 -2.73 -13.12
N GLN A 232 13.75 -2.17 -12.12
CA GLN A 232 14.77 -2.89 -11.35
C GLN A 232 14.11 -3.41 -10.09
N TYR A 233 13.81 -4.70 -10.07
CA TYR A 233 13.22 -5.35 -8.90
C TYR A 233 14.26 -5.56 -7.79
N SER A 234 13.83 -5.40 -6.53
CA SER A 234 14.66 -5.67 -5.35
C SER A 234 14.85 -7.17 -5.16
N ASN A 235 16.07 -7.66 -5.26
CA ASN A 235 16.39 -9.07 -5.05
C ASN A 235 16.01 -9.53 -3.63
N ASP A 236 16.22 -8.67 -2.62
CA ASP A 236 15.90 -8.98 -1.23
C ASP A 236 14.38 -9.14 -1.03
N ALA A 237 13.58 -8.23 -1.55
CA ALA A 237 12.13 -8.31 -1.46
C ALA A 237 11.57 -9.51 -2.25
N VAL A 238 12.17 -9.85 -3.41
CA VAL A 238 11.81 -11.03 -4.20
C VAL A 238 12.14 -12.31 -3.44
N SER A 239 13.30 -12.41 -2.80
CA SER A 239 13.71 -13.61 -2.04
C SER A 239 12.77 -13.91 -0.87
N TYR A 240 12.29 -12.89 -0.16
CA TYR A 240 11.32 -13.04 0.93
C TYR A 240 9.97 -13.62 0.46
N THR A 241 9.55 -13.30 -0.76
CA THR A 241 8.34 -13.88 -1.33
C THR A 241 8.51 -15.36 -1.71
N HIS A 242 9.73 -15.85 -1.85
CA HIS A 242 10.04 -17.25 -2.17
C HIS A 242 10.35 -18.11 -0.94
N LEU A 243 11.11 -17.61 0.05
CA LEU A 243 11.59 -18.39 1.20
C LEU A 243 10.47 -18.88 2.12
N ARG A 244 9.40 -18.13 2.34
CA ARG A 244 8.28 -18.55 3.20
C ARG A 244 7.22 -19.40 2.50
N ALA A 245 7.23 -19.50 1.19
CA ALA A 245 6.36 -20.45 0.48
C ALA A 245 6.79 -21.91 0.74
N ASP A 246 8.08 -22.14 1.01
CA ASP A 246 8.65 -23.48 1.21
C ASP A 246 8.66 -23.93 2.67
N GLU A 247 8.71 -23.01 3.65
CA GLU A 247 8.72 -23.36 5.08
C GLU A 247 7.37 -23.88 5.64
N THR A 248 6.29 -23.80 4.89
CA THR A 248 4.97 -24.34 5.27
C THR A 248 4.72 -25.79 4.84
N LEU A 249 5.76 -26.49 4.35
CA LEU A 249 5.71 -27.89 3.93
C LEU A 249 6.47 -28.83 4.88
N ALA A 250 6.91 -28.36 6.06
CA ALA A 250 7.55 -29.18 7.09
C ALA A 250 6.68 -29.35 8.33
#